data_32379ce8adc2fc039d43763ecfbf5042
#
_entry.id   32379ce8adc2fc039d43763ecfbf5042
#
_cell.length_a   1.000
_cell.length_b   1.000
_cell.length_c   1.000
_cell.angle_alpha   90.00
_cell.angle_beta   90.00
_cell.angle_gamma   90.00
#
_symmetry.space_group_name_H-M   'P 1'
#
loop_
_entity.id
_entity.type
_entity.pdbx_description
1 polymer ?
#
loop_
_entity_poly.entity_id
_entity_poly.type
_entity_poly.pdbx_seq_one_letter_code
_entity_poly.pdbx_strand_id
1 'polypeptide(L)'
;MIVAPAEANNQAARTSAQTRRRVAVLGGNRIPFARSDGAYAEASNQDMFTAALDGLVDRFGLAGERLGVVVGGAVLKHSRDFNLTRESVLGSELSSYTPAFDIQQACGTGLQAAIAAADGIASGRYEVAAAGGVDTTSDPPIGFGDDLRRTLLRLRRAASHVERLKLVGKLPATLGVEIPANKEPRTGMSMGEHAAVTAKQMGI
;
A
#
# COMPACT_ATOMS: atom_id res chain seq x y z
N MET A 1 -2.15 -14.58 15.21
CA MET A 1 -2.63 -15.96 15.40
C MET A 1 -1.70 -16.87 14.62
N ILE A 2 -0.88 -17.64 15.30
CA ILE A 2 -0.03 -18.66 14.66
C ILE A 2 -0.93 -19.89 14.46
N VAL A 3 -1.18 -20.27 13.22
CA VAL A 3 -1.91 -21.50 12.91
C VAL A 3 -0.87 -22.57 12.65
N ALA A 4 -0.73 -23.52 13.58
CA ALA A 4 0.06 -24.71 13.36
C ALA A 4 -0.74 -25.73 12.53
N PRO A 5 -0.13 -26.50 11.62
CA PRO A 5 -0.83 -27.54 10.91
C PRO A 5 -1.25 -28.63 11.90
N ALA A 6 -2.53 -29.01 11.87
CA ALA A 6 -2.98 -30.20 12.54
C ALA A 6 -2.32 -31.43 11.88
N GLU A 7 -1.77 -32.32 12.67
CA GLU A 7 -1.29 -33.61 12.18
C GLU A 7 -2.48 -34.42 11.64
N ALA A 8 -2.77 -34.29 10.35
CA ALA A 8 -3.75 -35.08 9.66
C ALA A 8 -3.06 -36.27 9.00
N ASN A 9 -3.62 -37.43 9.28
CA ASN A 9 -3.31 -38.77 8.82
C ASN A 9 -2.78 -38.80 7.36
N ASN A 10 -1.54 -39.15 7.18
CA ASN A 10 -0.69 -38.92 6.01
C ASN A 10 -0.99 -39.83 4.80
N GLN A 11 -2.13 -40.54 4.76
CA GLN A 11 -2.50 -41.44 3.67
C GLN A 11 -3.59 -40.91 2.74
N ALA A 12 -4.47 -40.01 3.20
CA ALA A 12 -5.49 -39.37 2.35
C ALA A 12 -4.99 -38.11 1.63
N ALA A 13 -3.86 -37.53 2.10
CA ALA A 13 -3.29 -36.31 1.55
C ALA A 13 -2.49 -36.51 0.24
N ARG A 14 -2.27 -37.73 -0.19
CA ARG A 14 -1.52 -38.03 -1.41
C ARG A 14 -2.32 -38.08 -2.70
N THR A 15 -3.65 -37.94 -2.66
CA THR A 15 -4.50 -38.14 -3.84
C THR A 15 -5.12 -36.86 -4.42
N SER A 16 -4.81 -35.71 -3.87
CA SER A 16 -5.13 -34.42 -4.51
C SER A 16 -3.94 -33.47 -4.38
N ALA A 17 -2.83 -33.79 -5.02
CA ALA A 17 -1.91 -32.77 -5.47
C ALA A 17 -2.68 -31.92 -6.48
N GLN A 18 -3.42 -30.95 -5.98
CA GLN A 18 -4.10 -29.93 -6.78
C GLN A 18 -2.99 -29.27 -7.60
N THR A 19 -2.90 -29.63 -8.88
CA THR A 19 -1.86 -29.14 -9.78
C THR A 19 -2.01 -27.62 -9.79
N ARG A 20 -1.10 -26.90 -9.11
CA ARG A 20 -1.11 -25.43 -9.12
C ARG A 20 -1.13 -24.96 -10.55
N ARG A 21 -2.07 -24.12 -10.91
CA ARG A 21 -2.14 -23.53 -12.25
C ARG A 21 -0.88 -22.72 -12.51
N ARG A 22 -0.35 -22.80 -13.71
CA ARG A 22 0.73 -21.91 -14.14
C ARG A 22 0.15 -20.52 -14.33
N VAL A 23 0.90 -19.51 -13.92
CA VAL A 23 0.52 -18.10 -14.05
C VAL A 23 1.41 -17.45 -15.11
N ALA A 24 0.80 -16.75 -16.05
CA ALA A 24 1.49 -15.99 -17.09
C ALA A 24 1.38 -14.50 -16.80
N VAL A 25 2.48 -13.78 -17.00
CA VAL A 25 2.48 -12.31 -17.05
C VAL A 25 2.24 -11.90 -18.50
N LEU A 26 1.10 -11.30 -18.77
CA LEU A 26 0.68 -10.94 -20.13
C LEU A 26 1.28 -9.61 -20.60
N GLY A 27 1.57 -8.72 -19.66
CA GLY A 27 2.18 -7.42 -19.93
C GLY A 27 1.89 -6.43 -18.82
N GLY A 28 2.18 -5.17 -19.05
CA GLY A 28 2.00 -4.11 -18.07
C GLY A 28 1.91 -2.75 -18.71
N ASN A 29 1.58 -1.78 -17.89
CA ASN A 29 1.60 -0.35 -18.20
C ASN A 29 2.21 0.42 -17.05
N ARG A 30 2.72 1.61 -17.31
CA ARG A 30 3.19 2.54 -16.31
C ARG A 30 3.08 3.98 -16.82
N ILE A 31 2.88 4.92 -15.90
CA ILE A 31 3.11 6.33 -16.21
C ILE A 31 4.62 6.59 -16.34
N PRO A 32 5.05 7.62 -17.06
CA PRO A 32 6.47 8.00 -17.13
C PRO A 32 7.06 8.23 -15.76
N PHE A 33 8.31 7.84 -15.57
CA PHE A 33 9.03 8.15 -14.33
C PHE A 33 9.38 9.63 -14.31
N ALA A 34 9.03 10.31 -13.22
CA ALA A 34 9.27 11.75 -13.08
C ALA A 34 10.10 12.06 -11.84
N ARG A 35 10.85 13.17 -11.91
CA ARG A 35 11.56 13.69 -10.77
C ARG A 35 10.58 14.25 -9.74
N SER A 36 10.89 14.11 -8.45
CA SER A 36 10.15 14.77 -7.36
C SER A 36 10.02 16.27 -7.63
N ASP A 37 8.89 16.83 -7.23
CA ASP A 37 8.53 18.24 -7.42
C ASP A 37 8.56 18.69 -8.90
N GLY A 38 8.37 17.74 -9.82
CA GLY A 38 8.34 17.93 -11.26
C GLY A 38 6.92 17.86 -11.84
N ALA A 39 6.77 17.14 -12.95
CA ALA A 39 5.51 17.08 -13.72
C ALA A 39 4.31 16.54 -12.93
N TYR A 40 4.55 15.77 -11.87
CA TYR A 40 3.49 15.17 -11.03
C TYR A 40 3.44 15.77 -9.62
N ALA A 41 3.96 16.99 -9.42
CA ALA A 41 3.99 17.63 -8.11
C ALA A 41 2.61 17.73 -7.44
N GLU A 42 1.56 17.95 -8.24
CA GLU A 42 0.18 18.10 -7.78
C GLU A 42 -0.65 16.80 -7.93
N ALA A 43 -0.06 15.72 -8.45
CA ALA A 43 -0.77 14.47 -8.66
C ALA A 43 -0.71 13.58 -7.42
N SER A 44 -1.88 13.14 -6.97
CA SER A 44 -1.99 12.17 -5.87
C SER A 44 -1.59 10.75 -6.32
N ASN A 45 -1.32 9.87 -5.35
CA ASN A 45 -1.15 8.44 -5.62
C ASN A 45 -2.37 7.85 -6.35
N GLN A 46 -3.58 8.28 -5.98
CA GLN A 46 -4.79 7.81 -6.64
C GLN A 46 -4.84 8.24 -8.11
N ASP A 47 -4.54 9.49 -8.43
CA ASP A 47 -4.54 9.98 -9.82
C ASP A 47 -3.55 9.20 -10.68
N MET A 48 -2.34 9.02 -10.17
CA MET A 48 -1.27 8.29 -10.88
C MET A 48 -1.58 6.81 -11.06
N PHE A 49 -2.15 6.17 -10.04
CA PHE A 49 -2.48 4.75 -10.15
C PHE A 49 -3.69 4.51 -11.05
N THR A 50 -4.70 5.40 -11.00
CA THR A 50 -5.83 5.38 -11.93
C THR A 50 -5.34 5.54 -13.37
N ALA A 51 -4.48 6.50 -13.66
CA ALA A 51 -3.91 6.69 -15.00
C ALA A 51 -3.09 5.46 -15.48
N ALA A 52 -2.38 4.80 -14.56
CA ALA A 52 -1.67 3.57 -14.91
C ALA A 52 -2.63 2.42 -15.21
N LEU A 53 -3.74 2.31 -14.48
CA LEU A 53 -4.80 1.32 -14.73
C LEU A 53 -5.50 1.61 -16.06
N ASP A 54 -5.88 2.85 -16.36
CA ASP A 54 -6.54 3.20 -17.61
C ASP A 54 -5.65 2.90 -18.83
N GLY A 55 -4.36 3.23 -18.75
CA GLY A 55 -3.42 2.82 -19.80
C GLY A 55 -3.25 1.30 -19.91
N LEU A 56 -3.48 0.52 -18.87
CA LEU A 56 -3.56 -0.95 -18.95
C LEU A 56 -4.87 -1.38 -19.60
N VAL A 57 -5.98 -0.75 -19.22
CA VAL A 57 -7.31 -0.99 -19.80
C VAL A 57 -7.28 -0.76 -21.31
N ASP A 58 -6.78 0.37 -21.76
CA ASP A 58 -6.63 0.71 -23.18
C ASP A 58 -5.79 -0.31 -23.92
N ARG A 59 -4.64 -0.65 -23.33
CA ARG A 59 -3.69 -1.56 -23.96
C ARG A 59 -4.23 -2.96 -24.21
N PHE A 60 -5.10 -3.44 -23.34
CA PHE A 60 -5.64 -4.81 -23.39
C PHE A 60 -7.14 -4.87 -23.69
N GLY A 61 -7.80 -3.75 -23.99
CA GLY A 61 -9.21 -3.68 -24.32
C GLY A 61 -10.12 -4.12 -23.17
N LEU A 62 -9.83 -3.67 -21.95
CA LEU A 62 -10.51 -4.11 -20.71
C LEU A 62 -11.61 -3.13 -20.24
N ALA A 63 -12.01 -2.17 -21.05
CA ALA A 63 -13.03 -1.20 -20.69
C ALA A 63 -14.36 -1.89 -20.31
N GLY A 64 -14.86 -1.62 -19.12
CA GLY A 64 -16.05 -2.25 -18.55
C GLY A 64 -15.88 -3.69 -18.09
N GLU A 65 -14.70 -4.31 -18.33
CA GLU A 65 -14.45 -5.69 -17.94
C GLU A 65 -14.23 -5.83 -16.41
N ARG A 66 -14.73 -6.93 -15.88
CA ARG A 66 -14.53 -7.31 -14.49
C ARG A 66 -13.33 -8.24 -14.35
N LEU A 67 -12.27 -7.76 -13.73
CA LEU A 67 -11.16 -8.62 -13.32
C LEU A 67 -11.49 -9.41 -12.05
N GLY A 68 -10.79 -10.51 -11.83
CA GLY A 68 -10.90 -11.28 -10.60
C GLY A 68 -10.45 -10.51 -9.37
N VAL A 69 -9.40 -9.68 -9.51
CA VAL A 69 -8.92 -8.74 -8.49
C VAL A 69 -7.94 -7.74 -9.09
N VAL A 70 -7.88 -6.55 -8.49
CA VAL A 70 -6.73 -5.65 -8.60
C VAL A 70 -6.05 -5.59 -7.22
N VAL A 71 -4.75 -5.87 -7.17
CA VAL A 71 -3.93 -5.77 -5.96
C VAL A 71 -2.92 -4.66 -6.15
N GLY A 72 -2.90 -3.69 -5.25
CA GLY A 72 -1.98 -2.57 -5.37
C GLY A 72 -1.53 -2.04 -4.03
N GLY A 73 -0.91 -0.89 -4.04
CA GLY A 73 -0.54 -0.19 -2.81
C GLY A 73 0.49 0.89 -3.01
N ALA A 74 0.75 1.61 -1.94
CA ALA A 74 1.73 2.68 -1.84
C ALA A 74 2.37 2.68 -0.46
N VAL A 75 3.56 3.22 -0.34
CA VAL A 75 4.25 3.41 0.95
C VAL A 75 3.81 4.72 1.60
N LEU A 76 3.87 5.82 0.85
CA LEU A 76 3.51 7.15 1.31
C LEU A 76 2.02 7.38 1.04
N LYS A 77 1.16 7.02 1.99
CA LYS A 77 -0.30 7.15 1.87
C LYS A 77 -0.84 8.20 2.83
N HIS A 78 -1.72 9.04 2.32
CA HIS A 78 -2.56 9.91 3.14
C HIS A 78 -3.67 9.13 3.85
N SER A 79 -4.28 9.73 4.87
CA SER A 79 -5.42 9.11 5.55
C SER A 79 -6.65 8.89 4.66
N ARG A 80 -6.75 9.58 3.52
CA ARG A 80 -7.78 9.34 2.49
C ARG A 80 -7.54 8.03 1.70
N ASP A 81 -6.30 7.52 1.70
CA ASP A 81 -5.86 6.39 0.89
C ASP A 81 -6.00 5.04 1.63
N PHE A 82 -7.01 4.89 2.48
CA PHE A 82 -7.23 3.64 3.22
C PHE A 82 -7.38 2.42 2.33
N ASN A 83 -7.99 2.58 1.17
CA ASN A 83 -8.10 1.56 0.15
C ASN A 83 -7.82 2.19 -1.22
N LEU A 84 -6.58 2.65 -1.39
CA LEU A 84 -6.11 3.33 -2.59
C LEU A 84 -6.43 2.57 -3.86
N THR A 85 -6.14 1.27 -3.88
CA THR A 85 -6.37 0.41 -5.04
C THR A 85 -7.86 0.33 -5.41
N ARG A 86 -8.74 0.27 -4.40
CA ARG A 86 -10.19 0.25 -4.65
C ARG A 86 -10.68 1.57 -5.24
N GLU A 87 -10.24 2.69 -4.70
CA GLU A 87 -10.59 4.01 -5.21
C GLU A 87 -10.05 4.22 -6.64
N SER A 88 -8.85 3.73 -6.92
CA SER A 88 -8.29 3.78 -8.27
C SER A 88 -9.06 2.92 -9.28
N VAL A 89 -9.55 1.74 -8.87
CA VAL A 89 -10.44 0.92 -9.71
C VAL A 89 -11.77 1.63 -9.98
N LEU A 90 -12.35 2.26 -8.96
CA LEU A 90 -13.61 3.02 -9.11
C LEU A 90 -13.46 4.27 -9.97
N GLY A 91 -12.26 4.85 -10.02
CA GLY A 91 -11.92 5.98 -10.87
C GLY A 91 -11.47 5.60 -12.28
N SER A 92 -11.23 4.31 -12.56
CA SER A 92 -10.76 3.80 -13.85
C SER A 92 -11.92 3.31 -14.74
N GLU A 93 -11.60 2.96 -15.98
CA GLU A 93 -12.55 2.37 -16.92
C GLU A 93 -12.83 0.87 -16.69
N LEU A 94 -12.24 0.25 -15.69
CA LEU A 94 -12.61 -1.11 -15.29
C LEU A 94 -14.03 -1.15 -14.72
N SER A 95 -14.66 -2.33 -14.79
CA SER A 95 -15.95 -2.55 -14.10
C SER A 95 -15.82 -2.25 -12.61
N SER A 96 -16.73 -1.44 -12.07
CA SER A 96 -16.84 -1.15 -10.63
C SER A 96 -17.06 -2.38 -9.74
N TYR A 97 -17.44 -3.51 -10.33
CA TYR A 97 -17.54 -4.81 -9.67
C TYR A 97 -16.21 -5.56 -9.54
N THR A 98 -15.11 -5.02 -10.07
CA THR A 98 -13.78 -5.59 -9.91
C THR A 98 -13.33 -5.47 -8.45
N PRO A 99 -13.09 -6.56 -7.71
CA PRO A 99 -12.57 -6.49 -6.36
C PRO A 99 -11.17 -5.86 -6.34
N ALA A 100 -10.87 -5.10 -5.28
CA ALA A 100 -9.55 -4.51 -5.13
C ALA A 100 -9.17 -4.39 -3.66
N PHE A 101 -7.89 -4.52 -3.35
CA PHE A 101 -7.36 -4.29 -2.01
C PHE A 101 -5.91 -3.82 -2.04
N ASP A 102 -5.51 -3.15 -0.97
CA ASP A 102 -4.16 -2.68 -0.77
C ASP A 102 -3.30 -3.74 -0.06
N ILE A 103 -2.04 -3.77 -0.46
CA ILE A 103 -0.96 -4.46 0.25
C ILE A 103 0.18 -3.46 0.49
N GLN A 104 0.96 -3.67 1.53
CA GLN A 104 2.11 -2.81 1.83
C GLN A 104 3.28 -3.65 2.34
N GLN A 105 4.39 -3.55 1.65
CA GLN A 105 5.65 -4.20 1.98
C GLN A 105 6.83 -3.28 1.61
N ALA A 106 6.78 -2.03 2.07
CA ALA A 106 7.79 -1.02 1.74
C ALA A 106 8.15 -1.03 0.24
N CYS A 107 9.41 -0.99 -0.15
CA CYS A 107 9.85 -1.02 -1.55
C CYS A 107 9.45 -2.29 -2.31
N GLY A 108 9.08 -3.37 -1.63
CA GLY A 108 8.59 -4.63 -2.20
C GLY A 108 7.09 -4.66 -2.48
N THR A 109 6.33 -3.59 -2.22
CA THR A 109 4.88 -3.56 -2.33
C THR A 109 4.37 -4.02 -3.70
N GLY A 110 4.91 -3.50 -4.80
CA GLY A 110 4.48 -3.87 -6.15
C GLY A 110 4.75 -5.34 -6.48
N LEU A 111 5.91 -5.87 -6.05
CA LEU A 111 6.23 -7.29 -6.22
C LEU A 111 5.32 -8.17 -5.38
N GLN A 112 5.06 -7.80 -4.13
CA GLN A 112 4.15 -8.53 -3.26
C GLN A 112 2.70 -8.51 -3.77
N ALA A 113 2.27 -7.41 -4.37
CA ALA A 113 0.99 -7.32 -5.06
C ALA A 113 0.90 -8.34 -6.21
N ALA A 114 1.95 -8.45 -7.03
CA ALA A 114 2.03 -9.43 -8.11
C ALA A 114 2.01 -10.88 -7.58
N ILE A 115 2.72 -11.17 -6.48
CA ILE A 115 2.71 -12.49 -5.82
C ILE A 115 1.31 -12.82 -5.33
N ALA A 116 0.63 -11.90 -4.64
CA ALA A 116 -0.72 -12.11 -4.12
C ALA A 116 -1.74 -12.38 -5.25
N ALA A 117 -1.64 -11.63 -6.36
CA ALA A 117 -2.46 -11.84 -7.53
C ALA A 117 -2.19 -13.22 -8.19
N ALA A 118 -0.90 -13.58 -8.33
CA ALA A 118 -0.49 -14.87 -8.88
C ALA A 118 -0.95 -16.05 -8.02
N ASP A 119 -0.85 -15.96 -6.71
CA ASP A 119 -1.32 -17.00 -5.78
C ASP A 119 -2.84 -17.22 -5.89
N GLY A 120 -3.60 -16.15 -6.09
CA GLY A 120 -5.03 -16.25 -6.32
C GLY A 120 -5.38 -16.97 -7.63
N ILE A 121 -4.65 -16.70 -8.71
CA ILE A 121 -4.79 -17.42 -10.00
C ILE A 121 -4.36 -18.87 -9.84
N ALA A 122 -3.19 -19.12 -9.23
CA ALA A 122 -2.66 -20.46 -9.04
C ALA A 122 -3.59 -21.36 -8.19
N SER A 123 -4.29 -20.77 -7.23
CA SER A 123 -5.27 -21.45 -6.39
C SER A 123 -6.67 -21.57 -7.03
N GLY A 124 -6.88 -20.98 -8.22
CA GLY A 124 -8.16 -21.03 -8.93
C GLY A 124 -9.26 -20.12 -8.38
N ARG A 125 -8.91 -19.11 -7.58
CA ARG A 125 -9.90 -18.13 -7.07
C ARG A 125 -10.44 -17.24 -8.19
N TYR A 126 -9.60 -16.93 -9.15
CA TYR A 126 -9.90 -16.12 -10.33
C TYR A 126 -8.89 -16.46 -11.45
N GLU A 127 -9.17 -16.03 -12.65
CA GLU A 127 -8.38 -16.37 -13.83
C GLU A 127 -7.49 -15.23 -14.33
N VAL A 128 -7.94 -13.99 -14.09
CA VAL A 128 -7.24 -12.77 -14.52
C VAL A 128 -7.17 -11.80 -13.35
N ALA A 129 -6.04 -11.18 -13.16
CA ALA A 129 -5.82 -10.16 -12.14
C ALA A 129 -4.88 -9.07 -12.67
N ALA A 130 -4.99 -7.88 -12.08
CA ALA A 130 -3.98 -6.84 -12.23
C ALA A 130 -3.27 -6.62 -10.90
N ALA A 131 -1.99 -6.26 -10.97
CA ALA A 131 -1.19 -5.97 -9.78
C ALA A 131 -0.24 -4.82 -10.06
N GLY A 132 0.01 -3.97 -9.05
CA GLY A 132 0.91 -2.84 -9.22
C GLY A 132 1.18 -2.08 -7.93
N GLY A 133 1.69 -0.89 -8.09
CA GLY A 133 1.95 0.04 -7.01
C GLY A 133 2.23 1.42 -7.54
N VAL A 134 2.15 2.39 -6.67
CA VAL A 134 2.37 3.81 -6.94
C VAL A 134 2.99 4.45 -5.71
N ASP A 135 3.84 5.42 -5.92
CA ASP A 135 4.31 6.29 -4.84
C ASP A 135 4.74 7.65 -5.38
N THR A 136 4.63 8.66 -4.55
CA THR A 136 5.20 9.98 -4.81
C THR A 136 5.84 10.54 -3.55
N THR A 137 6.99 11.17 -3.70
CA THR A 137 7.65 11.94 -2.65
C THR A 137 7.32 13.43 -2.74
N SER A 138 6.62 13.85 -3.80
CA SER A 138 6.17 15.25 -3.98
C SER A 138 4.95 15.59 -3.13
N ASP A 139 4.11 14.59 -2.81
CA ASP A 139 2.93 14.73 -1.95
C ASP A 139 3.05 13.78 -0.74
N PRO A 140 4.01 14.00 0.19
CA PRO A 140 4.14 13.15 1.37
C PRO A 140 3.02 13.44 2.36
N PRO A 141 2.53 12.43 3.11
CA PRO A 141 1.54 12.66 4.15
C PRO A 141 2.14 13.49 5.28
N ILE A 142 1.61 14.70 5.48
CA ILE A 142 1.98 15.57 6.60
C ILE A 142 0.94 15.41 7.68
N GLY A 143 1.36 14.97 8.84
CA GLY A 143 0.51 14.72 9.99
C GLY A 143 0.79 15.62 11.19
N PHE A 144 -0.06 15.55 12.17
CA PHE A 144 0.20 16.14 13.48
C PHE A 144 1.13 15.21 14.28
N GLY A 145 2.11 15.80 14.94
CA GLY A 145 2.94 15.08 15.90
C GLY A 145 2.09 14.41 17.00
N ASP A 146 2.61 13.36 17.60
CA ASP A 146 1.90 12.52 18.57
C ASP A 146 1.27 13.31 19.73
N ASP A 147 1.99 14.30 20.27
CA ASP A 147 1.50 15.09 21.40
C ASP A 147 0.30 15.98 21.01
N LEU A 148 0.37 16.63 19.85
CA LEU A 148 -0.75 17.41 19.33
C LEU A 148 -1.94 16.52 19.02
N ARG A 149 -1.73 15.44 18.33
CA ARG A 149 -2.77 14.45 17.98
C ARG A 149 -3.47 13.93 19.23
N ARG A 150 -2.72 13.50 20.25
CA ARG A 150 -3.26 13.01 21.53
C ARG A 150 -4.01 14.09 22.28
N THR A 151 -3.52 15.32 22.26
CA THR A 151 -4.18 16.46 22.91
C THR A 151 -5.51 16.80 22.25
N LEU A 152 -5.56 16.81 20.91
CA LEU A 152 -6.81 17.00 20.15
C LEU A 152 -7.83 15.89 20.43
N LEU A 153 -7.38 14.63 20.49
CA LEU A 153 -8.25 13.50 20.81
C LEU A 153 -8.80 13.56 22.26
N ARG A 154 -7.99 14.03 23.22
CA ARG A 154 -8.44 14.29 24.59
C ARG A 154 -9.45 15.44 24.64
N LEU A 155 -9.18 16.52 23.91
CA LEU A 155 -10.08 17.67 23.80
C LEU A 155 -11.46 17.25 23.27
N ARG A 156 -11.49 16.38 22.26
CA ARG A 156 -12.75 15.83 21.73
C ARG A 156 -13.54 15.01 22.77
N ARG A 157 -12.84 14.32 23.67
CA ARG A 157 -13.44 13.44 24.69
C ARG A 157 -13.74 14.17 26.00
N ALA A 158 -13.23 15.40 26.20
CA ALA A 158 -13.37 16.14 27.44
C ALA A 158 -14.85 16.41 27.76
N ALA A 159 -15.30 15.97 28.93
CA ALA A 159 -16.68 16.09 29.41
C ALA A 159 -17.00 17.46 29.98
N SER A 160 -16.01 18.20 30.52
CA SER A 160 -16.22 19.49 31.17
C SER A 160 -15.55 20.65 30.43
N HIS A 161 -16.13 21.84 30.56
CA HIS A 161 -15.54 23.08 30.03
C HIS A 161 -14.19 23.41 30.65
N VAL A 162 -14.00 23.10 31.93
CA VAL A 162 -12.74 23.35 32.64
C VAL A 162 -11.63 22.46 32.08
N GLU A 163 -11.91 21.19 31.83
CA GLU A 163 -10.97 20.27 31.22
C GLU A 163 -10.59 20.71 29.77
N ARG A 164 -11.59 21.12 28.98
CA ARG A 164 -11.37 21.65 27.62
C ARG A 164 -10.45 22.87 27.66
N LEU A 165 -10.69 23.81 28.55
CA LEU A 165 -9.88 25.02 28.69
C LEU A 165 -8.41 24.70 29.07
N LYS A 166 -8.21 23.75 30.00
CA LYS A 166 -6.87 23.26 30.34
C LYS A 166 -6.14 22.63 29.17
N LEU A 167 -6.83 21.83 28.31
CA LEU A 167 -6.26 21.19 27.15
C LEU A 167 -5.94 22.21 26.05
N VAL A 168 -6.83 23.20 25.84
CA VAL A 168 -6.58 24.30 24.87
C VAL A 168 -5.34 25.10 25.30
N GLY A 169 -5.17 25.38 26.58
CA GLY A 169 -3.98 26.06 27.07
C GLY A 169 -2.65 25.30 26.88
N LYS A 170 -2.72 23.97 26.63
CA LYS A 170 -1.54 23.14 26.33
C LYS A 170 -1.22 23.06 24.85
N LEU A 171 -2.13 23.42 23.94
CA LEU A 171 -1.95 23.30 22.50
C LEU A 171 -0.64 23.93 21.98
N PRO A 172 -0.26 25.17 22.37
CA PRO A 172 0.97 25.78 21.90
C PRO A 172 2.23 24.97 22.18
N ALA A 173 2.26 24.27 23.33
CA ALA A 173 3.39 23.45 23.74
C ALA A 173 3.43 22.06 23.05
N THR A 174 2.35 21.68 22.37
CA THR A 174 2.23 20.38 21.69
C THR A 174 2.31 20.50 20.17
N LEU A 175 2.48 21.71 19.63
CA LEU A 175 2.60 21.93 18.20
C LEU A 175 3.80 21.18 17.64
N GLY A 176 3.52 20.22 16.78
CA GLY A 176 4.51 19.43 16.07
C GLY A 176 3.92 18.86 14.79
N VAL A 177 4.74 18.79 13.76
CA VAL A 177 4.41 18.22 12.47
C VAL A 177 5.16 16.92 12.32
N GLU A 178 4.48 15.88 11.87
CA GLU A 178 5.06 14.60 11.52
C GLU A 178 5.14 14.48 9.99
N ILE A 179 6.34 14.24 9.50
CA ILE A 179 6.64 14.00 8.09
C ILE A 179 7.33 12.65 7.99
N PRO A 180 7.05 11.83 6.98
CA PRO A 180 7.73 10.56 6.78
C PRO A 180 9.26 10.74 6.77
N ALA A 181 9.95 10.09 7.68
CA ALA A 181 11.39 10.18 7.79
C ALA A 181 12.08 9.21 6.82
N ASN A 182 13.19 9.66 6.22
CA ASN A 182 14.06 8.78 5.42
C ASN A 182 14.97 7.91 6.31
N LYS A 183 14.41 7.41 7.42
CA LYS A 183 15.12 6.60 8.42
C LYS A 183 14.17 5.58 9.01
N GLU A 184 14.69 4.40 9.32
CA GLU A 184 13.93 3.38 10.02
C GLU A 184 13.63 3.81 11.47
N PRO A 185 12.35 3.73 11.93
CA PRO A 185 11.97 4.21 13.27
C PRO A 185 12.71 3.51 14.43
N ARG A 186 13.05 2.23 14.30
CA ARG A 186 13.69 1.44 15.37
C ARG A 186 15.16 1.73 15.53
N THR A 187 15.87 1.91 14.41
CA THR A 187 17.34 2.05 14.41
C THR A 187 17.81 3.49 14.20
N GLY A 188 16.92 4.33 13.66
CA GLY A 188 17.25 5.70 13.26
C GLY A 188 18.20 5.77 12.04
N MET A 189 18.51 4.63 11.43
CA MET A 189 19.40 4.55 10.27
C MET A 189 18.64 4.68 8.95
N SER A 190 19.24 5.34 8.00
CA SER A 190 18.78 5.35 6.60
C SER A 190 19.09 4.03 5.89
N MET A 191 18.49 3.80 4.73
CA MET A 191 18.79 2.61 3.91
C MET A 191 20.27 2.53 3.51
N GLY A 192 20.91 3.68 3.22
CA GLY A 192 22.33 3.73 2.91
C GLY A 192 23.21 3.31 4.11
N GLU A 193 22.88 3.78 5.31
CA GLU A 193 23.59 3.38 6.54
C GLU A 193 23.40 1.88 6.82
N HIS A 194 22.21 1.33 6.65
CA HIS A 194 21.97 -0.11 6.74
C HIS A 194 22.79 -0.90 5.70
N ALA A 195 22.82 -0.45 4.46
CA ALA A 195 23.61 -1.09 3.41
C ALA A 195 25.12 -1.09 3.75
N ALA A 196 25.63 0.02 4.26
CA ALA A 196 27.04 0.13 4.68
C ALA A 196 27.36 -0.82 5.85
N VAL A 197 26.46 -0.94 6.83
CA VAL A 197 26.62 -1.91 7.93
C VAL A 197 26.65 -3.34 7.40
N THR A 198 25.72 -3.68 6.50
CA THR A 198 25.63 -5.02 5.90
C THR A 198 26.89 -5.34 5.08
N ALA A 199 27.33 -4.43 4.22
CA ALA A 199 28.55 -4.61 3.44
C ALA A 199 29.77 -4.89 4.36
N LYS A 200 29.92 -4.09 5.41
CA LYS A 200 31.00 -4.28 6.39
C LYS A 200 30.92 -5.64 7.11
N GLN A 201 29.71 -6.09 7.48
CA GLN A 201 29.53 -7.40 8.13
C GLN A 201 29.82 -8.58 7.20
N MET A 202 29.56 -8.42 5.91
CA MET A 202 29.77 -9.44 4.89
C MET A 202 31.18 -9.38 4.27
N GLY A 203 32.01 -8.40 4.65
CA GLY A 203 33.35 -8.25 4.12
C GLY A 203 33.43 -7.77 2.67
N ILE A 204 32.42 -7.00 2.22
CA ILE A 204 32.33 -6.43 0.88
C ILE A 204 32.79 -4.97 0.90
#